data_a6a944cce40a108f92b982d006c6845b
#
_entry.id   a6a944cce40a108f92b982d006c6845b
#
_cell.length_a   1.000
_cell.length_b   1.000
_cell.length_c   1.000
_cell.angle_alpha   90.00
_cell.angle_beta   90.00
_cell.angle_gamma   90.00
#
_symmetry.space_group_name_H-M   'P 1'
#
loop_
_entity.id
_entity.type
_entity.pdbx_description
1 polymer ?
#
loop_
_entity_poly.entity_id
_entity_poly.type
_entity_poly.pdbx_seq_one_letter_code
_entity_poly.pdbx_strand_id
1 'polypeptide(L)'
;MDPIAECATAVAPAAYCGRWTDMWNRLLPAAEVVAADCRVYFGRTRQTARPTTPLGPHELQSVIDAIRQRLPGIRYRFDSLTRYQPDSNTSGMITLLWNVAVPGQGTKTGIDLLRHEGARITGAWSITGDLELPFMR
;
A
#
# COMPACT_ATOMS: atom_id res chain seq x y z
N MET A 1 14.58 4.38 29.08
CA MET A 1 14.81 3.89 27.73
C MET A 1 15.30 5.02 26.84
N ASP A 2 16.23 4.72 25.98
CA ASP A 2 16.77 5.70 25.06
C ASP A 2 15.85 5.82 23.84
N PRO A 3 15.22 7.00 23.61
CA PRO A 3 14.36 7.19 22.45
C PRO A 3 15.08 7.02 21.12
N ILE A 4 16.38 7.29 21.08
CA ILE A 4 17.18 7.13 19.88
C ILE A 4 17.33 5.65 19.52
N ALA A 5 17.59 4.80 20.52
CA ALA A 5 17.68 3.36 20.31
C ALA A 5 16.35 2.80 19.83
N GLU A 6 15.25 3.30 20.38
CA GLU A 6 13.92 2.90 19.97
C GLU A 6 13.64 3.31 18.51
N CYS A 7 14.00 4.54 18.15
CA CYS A 7 13.87 5.03 16.79
C CYS A 7 14.76 4.24 15.83
N ALA A 8 15.94 3.80 16.26
CA ALA A 8 16.85 3.03 15.44
C ALA A 8 16.30 1.65 15.09
N THR A 9 15.43 1.07 15.94
CA THR A 9 14.81 -0.22 15.66
C THR A 9 13.46 -0.11 14.96
N ALA A 10 12.86 1.07 14.97
CA ALA A 10 11.59 1.30 14.31
C ALA A 10 11.80 1.55 12.82
N VAL A 11 10.97 0.96 12.00
CA VAL A 11 10.97 1.23 10.57
C VAL A 11 10.30 2.58 10.35
N ALA A 12 10.95 3.46 9.58
CA ALA A 12 10.36 4.76 9.25
C ALA A 12 9.08 4.56 8.41
N PRO A 13 8.05 5.40 8.61
CA PRO A 13 6.80 5.26 7.85
C PRO A 13 7.00 5.22 6.34
N ALA A 14 7.91 6.03 5.82
CA ALA A 14 8.22 6.03 4.38
C ALA A 14 8.76 4.69 3.89
N ALA A 15 9.44 3.93 4.75
CA ALA A 15 9.95 2.62 4.36
C ALA A 15 8.83 1.61 4.17
N TYR A 16 7.77 1.67 4.97
CA TYR A 16 6.59 0.83 4.75
C TYR A 16 5.92 1.17 3.43
N CYS A 17 5.80 2.47 3.12
CA CYS A 17 5.23 2.92 1.86
C CYS A 17 6.08 2.47 0.68
N GLY A 18 7.40 2.53 0.81
CA GLY A 18 8.33 2.06 -0.22
C GLY A 18 8.18 0.57 -0.49
N ARG A 19 8.12 -0.24 0.55
CA ARG A 19 7.95 -1.69 0.41
C ARG A 19 6.58 -2.03 -0.17
N TRP A 20 5.53 -1.36 0.27
CA TRP A 20 4.18 -1.52 -0.26
C TRP A 20 4.14 -1.19 -1.75
N THR A 21 4.75 -0.07 -2.15
CA THR A 21 4.80 0.35 -3.55
C THR A 21 5.65 -0.61 -4.38
N ASP A 22 6.79 -1.06 -3.86
CA ASP A 22 7.63 -2.05 -4.53
C ASP A 22 6.89 -3.36 -4.75
N MET A 23 6.05 -3.75 -3.82
CA MET A 23 5.19 -4.93 -3.98
C MET A 23 4.24 -4.76 -5.18
N TRP A 24 3.60 -3.61 -5.29
CA TRP A 24 2.71 -3.32 -6.42
C TRP A 24 3.46 -3.21 -7.74
N ASN A 25 4.72 -2.77 -7.70
CA ASN A 25 5.60 -2.75 -8.88
C ASN A 25 6.26 -4.11 -9.13
N ARG A 26 5.94 -5.11 -8.31
CA ARG A 26 6.45 -6.47 -8.41
C ARG A 26 7.97 -6.55 -8.24
N LEU A 27 8.52 -5.66 -7.42
CA LEU A 27 9.92 -5.68 -7.02
C LEU A 27 10.12 -6.47 -5.73
N LEU A 28 9.05 -6.70 -4.97
CA LEU A 28 9.03 -7.52 -3.76
C LEU A 28 7.80 -8.43 -3.80
N PRO A 29 7.91 -9.67 -3.33
CA PRO A 29 6.73 -10.52 -3.20
C PRO A 29 5.86 -10.07 -2.03
N ALA A 30 4.55 -10.26 -2.15
CA ALA A 30 3.61 -9.86 -1.10
C ALA A 30 3.94 -10.50 0.24
N ALA A 31 4.39 -11.74 0.25
CA ALA A 31 4.72 -12.46 1.48
C ALA A 31 5.83 -11.80 2.29
N GLU A 32 6.66 -10.95 1.68
CA GLU A 32 7.70 -10.22 2.40
C GLU A 32 7.20 -8.88 2.94
N VAL A 33 6.09 -8.38 2.44
CA VAL A 33 5.57 -7.05 2.78
C VAL A 33 4.41 -7.14 3.76
N VAL A 34 3.51 -8.10 3.57
CA VAL A 34 2.31 -8.22 4.37
C VAL A 34 2.38 -9.43 5.28
N ALA A 35 1.69 -9.33 6.42
CA ALA A 35 1.62 -10.43 7.38
C ALA A 35 0.72 -11.56 6.85
N ALA A 36 0.92 -12.77 7.38
CA ALA A 36 0.14 -13.93 6.95
C ALA A 36 -1.36 -13.74 7.18
N ASP A 37 -1.74 -12.99 8.20
CA ASP A 37 -3.13 -12.69 8.53
C ASP A 37 -3.59 -11.34 7.98
N CYS A 38 -2.84 -10.75 7.08
CA CYS A 38 -3.18 -9.46 6.49
C CYS A 38 -4.54 -9.51 5.81
N ARG A 39 -5.26 -8.38 5.89
CA ARG A 39 -6.54 -8.18 5.21
C ARG A 39 -6.45 -6.91 4.39
N VAL A 40 -6.65 -7.04 3.08
CA VAL A 40 -6.61 -5.92 2.15
C VAL A 40 -8.00 -5.71 1.58
N TYR A 41 -8.51 -4.50 1.73
CA TYR A 41 -9.84 -4.11 1.27
C TYR A 41 -9.70 -3.10 0.14
N PHE A 42 -10.37 -3.34 -0.98
CA PHE A 42 -10.40 -2.43 -2.11
C PHE A 42 -11.79 -1.79 -2.23
N GLY A 43 -11.82 -0.47 -2.23
CA GLY A 43 -13.05 0.28 -2.34
C GLY A 43 -13.43 0.53 -3.80
N ARG A 44 -13.77 -0.53 -4.53
CA ARG A 44 -14.21 -0.41 -5.91
C ARG A 44 -15.72 -0.49 -5.96
N THR A 45 -16.32 0.58 -6.42
CA THR A 45 -17.77 0.67 -6.44
C THR A 45 -18.38 0.38 -7.79
N ARG A 46 -17.57 0.38 -8.86
CA ARG A 46 -18.07 0.27 -10.22
C ARG A 46 -18.65 -1.09 -10.56
N GLN A 47 -18.14 -2.14 -9.97
CA GLN A 47 -18.40 -3.50 -10.43
C GLN A 47 -19.23 -4.31 -9.48
N THR A 48 -19.47 -3.80 -8.27
CA THR A 48 -20.25 -4.50 -7.28
C THR A 48 -20.75 -3.54 -6.22
N ALA A 49 -21.99 -3.74 -5.79
CA ALA A 49 -22.55 -3.03 -4.66
C ALA A 49 -22.16 -3.66 -3.33
N ARG A 50 -21.47 -4.78 -3.35
CA ARG A 50 -21.06 -5.46 -2.13
C ARG A 50 -19.65 -5.07 -1.74
N PRO A 51 -19.33 -5.03 -0.44
CA PRO A 51 -17.95 -4.91 -0.01
C PRO A 51 -17.11 -6.04 -0.60
N THR A 52 -15.89 -5.72 -0.99
CA THR A 52 -14.97 -6.74 -1.48
C THR A 52 -14.58 -7.69 -0.35
N THR A 53 -14.40 -8.95 -0.68
CA THR A 53 -13.81 -9.90 0.25
C THR A 53 -12.39 -9.47 0.53
N PRO A 54 -11.97 -9.40 1.81
CA PRO A 54 -10.59 -9.04 2.11
C PRO A 54 -9.62 -10.09 1.57
N LEU A 55 -8.49 -9.61 1.04
CA LEU A 55 -7.48 -10.46 0.45
C LEU A 55 -6.36 -10.74 1.44
N GLY A 56 -5.94 -11.99 1.53
CA GLY A 56 -4.71 -12.36 2.22
C GLY A 56 -3.51 -12.21 1.29
N PRO A 57 -2.28 -12.57 1.76
CA PRO A 57 -1.07 -12.38 0.97
C PRO A 57 -1.08 -13.11 -0.38
N HIS A 58 -1.58 -14.33 -0.38
CA HIS A 58 -1.60 -15.14 -1.60
C HIS A 58 -2.53 -14.54 -2.66
N GLU A 59 -3.73 -14.17 -2.25
CA GLU A 59 -4.72 -13.56 -3.14
C GLU A 59 -4.25 -12.19 -3.61
N LEU A 60 -3.59 -11.43 -2.75
CA LEU A 60 -3.02 -10.14 -3.10
C LEU A 60 -1.95 -10.31 -4.17
N GLN A 61 -1.05 -11.28 -4.00
CA GLN A 61 -0.03 -11.57 -5.00
C GLN A 61 -0.67 -11.91 -6.35
N SER A 62 -1.73 -12.72 -6.34
CA SER A 62 -2.44 -13.09 -7.56
C SER A 62 -3.05 -11.87 -8.26
N VAL A 63 -3.61 -10.94 -7.49
CA VAL A 63 -4.17 -9.70 -8.04
C VAL A 63 -3.07 -8.86 -8.69
N ILE A 64 -1.94 -8.70 -8.01
CA ILE A 64 -0.81 -7.93 -8.53
C ILE A 64 -0.31 -8.54 -9.83
N ASP A 65 -0.11 -9.86 -9.84
CA ASP A 65 0.40 -10.56 -11.02
C ASP A 65 -0.57 -10.43 -12.20
N ALA A 66 -1.87 -10.55 -11.95
CA ALA A 66 -2.88 -10.43 -12.99
C ALA A 66 -2.94 -9.02 -13.58
N ILE A 67 -2.84 -7.98 -12.72
CA ILE A 67 -2.83 -6.59 -13.18
C ILE A 67 -1.61 -6.35 -14.08
N ARG A 68 -0.44 -6.79 -13.64
CA ARG A 68 0.79 -6.55 -14.39
C ARG A 68 0.84 -7.36 -15.67
N GLN A 69 0.22 -8.52 -15.71
CA GLN A 69 0.10 -9.30 -16.92
C GLN A 69 -0.82 -8.63 -17.94
N ARG A 70 -1.94 -8.08 -17.46
CA ARG A 70 -2.90 -7.38 -18.31
C ARG A 70 -2.41 -6.02 -18.77
N LEU A 71 -1.67 -5.32 -17.90
CA LEU A 71 -1.19 -3.96 -18.15
C LEU A 71 0.34 -3.92 -17.99
N PRO A 72 1.10 -4.50 -18.93
CA PRO A 72 2.55 -4.42 -18.88
C PRO A 72 3.00 -2.96 -18.87
N GLY A 73 3.96 -2.63 -18.02
CA GLY A 73 4.45 -1.27 -17.89
C GLY A 73 3.70 -0.40 -16.89
N ILE A 74 2.66 -0.91 -16.25
CA ILE A 74 2.01 -0.20 -15.14
C ILE A 74 3.05 0.09 -14.05
N ARG A 75 3.02 1.32 -13.53
CA ARG A 75 4.01 1.75 -12.54
C ARG A 75 3.35 2.56 -11.44
N TYR A 76 3.64 2.19 -10.21
CA TYR A 76 3.16 2.87 -9.01
C TYR A 76 4.29 3.69 -8.40
N ARG A 77 3.94 4.85 -7.86
CA ARG A 77 4.83 5.65 -7.02
C ARG A 77 4.01 6.31 -5.92
N PHE A 78 4.64 6.62 -4.80
CA PHE A 78 3.93 7.21 -3.65
C PHE A 78 4.50 8.59 -3.33
N ASP A 79 3.67 9.40 -2.66
CA ASP A 79 4.08 10.69 -2.14
C ASP A 79 4.97 10.46 -0.91
N SER A 80 6.14 11.10 -0.90
CA SER A 80 7.07 10.98 0.22
C SER A 80 6.55 11.65 1.50
N LEU A 81 5.53 12.50 1.40
CA LEU A 81 4.90 13.15 2.55
C LEU A 81 3.78 12.27 3.08
N THR A 82 4.14 11.25 3.83
CA THR A 82 3.16 10.33 4.42
C THR A 82 2.69 10.85 5.77
N ARG A 83 1.52 10.38 6.19
CA ARG A 83 0.99 10.65 7.52
C ARG A 83 1.08 9.39 8.35
N TYR A 84 1.53 9.52 9.58
CA TYR A 84 1.70 8.38 10.46
C TYR A 84 1.11 8.65 11.83
N GLN A 85 0.34 7.68 12.32
CA GLN A 85 -0.21 7.72 13.66
C GLN A 85 0.16 6.43 14.40
N PRO A 86 1.14 6.48 15.30
CA PRO A 86 1.54 5.29 16.04
C PRO A 86 0.48 4.90 17.09
N ASP A 87 0.29 3.61 17.27
CA ASP A 87 -0.48 3.04 18.40
C ASP A 87 0.44 2.63 19.52
N SER A 88 1.64 2.20 19.16
CA SER A 88 2.63 1.69 20.08
C SER A 88 4.01 1.83 19.43
N ASN A 89 5.04 1.28 20.10
CA ASN A 89 6.39 1.27 19.53
C ASN A 89 6.50 0.41 18.28
N THR A 90 5.56 -0.53 18.09
CA THR A 90 5.67 -1.54 17.03
C THR A 90 4.49 -1.55 16.09
N SER A 91 3.49 -0.69 16.28
CA SER A 91 2.30 -0.68 15.44
C SER A 91 1.80 0.73 15.21
N GLY A 92 1.08 0.93 14.13
CA GLY A 92 0.49 2.21 13.79
C GLY A 92 -0.22 2.18 12.46
N MET A 93 -0.75 3.35 12.10
CA MET A 93 -1.47 3.57 10.85
C MET A 93 -0.70 4.54 9.98
N ILE A 94 -0.62 4.24 8.70
CA ILE A 94 0.07 5.06 7.71
C ILE A 94 -0.94 5.44 6.63
N THR A 95 -1.04 6.72 6.32
CA THR A 95 -1.83 7.19 5.19
C THR A 95 -0.88 7.61 4.09
N LEU A 96 -1.06 7.07 2.89
CA LEU A 96 -0.24 7.46 1.76
C LEU A 96 -1.09 7.78 0.55
N LEU A 97 -0.62 8.79 -0.18
CA LEU A 97 -1.13 9.17 -1.48
C LEU A 97 -0.21 8.55 -2.52
N TRP A 98 -0.78 7.94 -3.56
CA TRP A 98 0.03 7.30 -4.58
C TRP A 98 -0.53 7.58 -5.97
N ASN A 99 0.34 7.47 -6.97
CA ASN A 99 -0.04 7.56 -8.37
C ASN A 99 0.26 6.24 -9.05
N VAL A 100 -0.56 5.91 -10.03
CA VAL A 100 -0.28 4.80 -10.92
C VAL A 100 -0.32 5.29 -12.36
N ALA A 101 0.77 5.06 -13.08
CA ALA A 101 0.83 5.32 -14.52
C ALA A 101 0.36 4.07 -15.24
N VAL A 102 -0.76 4.18 -15.93
CA VAL A 102 -1.39 3.05 -16.63
C VAL A 102 -1.17 3.24 -18.13
N PRO A 103 -0.45 2.33 -18.80
CA PRO A 103 -0.18 2.47 -20.22
C PRO A 103 -1.46 2.67 -21.03
N GLY A 104 -1.50 3.72 -21.83
CA GLY A 104 -2.65 4.04 -22.67
C GLY A 104 -3.82 4.69 -21.94
N GLN A 105 -3.76 4.84 -20.63
CA GLN A 105 -4.87 5.38 -19.84
C GLN A 105 -4.49 6.61 -19.00
N GLY A 106 -3.20 6.97 -18.98
CA GLY A 106 -2.72 8.09 -18.18
C GLY A 106 -2.49 7.71 -16.73
N THR A 107 -2.31 8.73 -15.90
CA THR A 107 -2.00 8.55 -14.48
C THR A 107 -3.25 8.76 -13.64
N LYS A 108 -3.41 7.91 -12.64
CA LYS A 108 -4.50 7.99 -11.67
C LYS A 108 -3.94 8.07 -10.27
N THR A 109 -4.65 8.71 -9.38
CA THR A 109 -4.24 8.86 -7.98
C THR A 109 -5.12 8.01 -7.08
N GLY A 110 -4.53 7.41 -6.07
CA GLY A 110 -5.25 6.70 -5.05
C GLY A 110 -4.75 7.05 -3.66
N ILE A 111 -5.49 6.62 -2.67
CA ILE A 111 -5.14 6.80 -1.26
C ILE A 111 -5.26 5.45 -0.60
N ASP A 112 -4.24 5.09 0.16
CA ASP A 112 -4.25 3.88 0.97
C ASP A 112 -4.07 4.23 2.43
N LEU A 113 -4.76 3.47 3.27
CA LEU A 113 -4.56 3.47 4.70
C LEU A 113 -3.97 2.11 5.06
N LEU A 114 -2.78 2.12 5.64
CA LEU A 114 -2.06 0.90 5.97
C LEU A 114 -1.92 0.77 7.48
N ARG A 115 -2.22 -0.41 7.99
CA ARG A 115 -1.88 -0.75 9.37
C ARG A 115 -0.64 -1.64 9.37
N HIS A 116 0.32 -1.31 10.20
CA HIS A 116 1.48 -2.18 10.38
C HIS A 116 1.56 -2.67 11.81
N GLU A 117 2.12 -3.85 11.96
CA GLU A 117 2.54 -4.42 13.24
C GLU A 117 3.93 -5.00 13.03
N GLY A 118 4.91 -4.46 13.75
CA GLY A 118 6.28 -4.76 13.46
C GLY A 118 6.64 -4.31 12.06
N ALA A 119 7.37 -5.13 11.34
CA ALA A 119 7.85 -4.81 10.00
C ALA A 119 6.85 -5.12 8.89
N ARG A 120 5.68 -5.65 9.23
CA ARG A 120 4.72 -6.13 8.24
C ARG A 120 3.44 -5.33 8.24
N ILE A 121 2.81 -5.23 7.07
CA ILE A 121 1.47 -4.65 6.92
C ILE A 121 0.45 -5.71 7.30
N THR A 122 -0.46 -5.37 8.20
CA THR A 122 -1.49 -6.29 8.67
C THR A 122 -2.87 -5.94 8.18
N GLY A 123 -3.04 -4.74 7.66
CA GLY A 123 -4.32 -4.32 7.09
C GLY A 123 -4.09 -3.20 6.09
N ALA A 124 -4.94 -3.13 5.09
CA ALA A 124 -4.89 -2.06 4.10
C ALA A 124 -6.29 -1.76 3.58
N TRP A 125 -6.57 -0.49 3.43
CA TRP A 125 -7.81 0.02 2.85
C TRP A 125 -7.41 0.91 1.68
N SER A 126 -7.82 0.56 0.47
CA SER A 126 -7.32 1.17 -0.75
C SER A 126 -8.45 1.72 -1.60
N ILE A 127 -8.32 2.97 -2.00
CA ILE A 127 -9.25 3.63 -2.90
C ILE A 127 -8.47 4.22 -4.06
N THR A 128 -8.87 3.86 -5.28
CA THR A 128 -8.29 4.37 -6.51
C THR A 128 -9.25 5.36 -7.15
N GLY A 129 -8.76 6.56 -7.48
CA GLY A 129 -9.52 7.54 -8.21
C GLY A 129 -9.37 7.37 -9.71
N ASP A 130 -10.09 8.19 -10.46
CA ASP A 130 -10.05 8.18 -11.92
C ASP A 130 -9.13 9.26 -12.51
N LEU A 131 -8.69 10.20 -11.69
CA LEU A 131 -7.91 11.35 -12.11
C LEU A 131 -6.58 11.40 -11.39
N GLU A 132 -5.63 12.08 -12.03
CA GLU A 132 -4.37 12.40 -11.37
C GLU A 132 -4.56 13.61 -10.45
N LEU A 133 -4.13 13.48 -9.21
CA LEU A 133 -4.06 14.59 -8.25
C LEU A 133 -2.60 14.87 -7.92
N PRO A 134 -2.26 16.14 -7.66
CA PRO A 134 -0.88 16.46 -7.31
C PRO A 134 -0.50 15.87 -5.96
N PHE A 135 0.76 15.47 -5.82
CA PHE A 135 1.29 15.07 -4.53
C PHE A 135 1.39 16.30 -3.62
N MET A 136 1.35 16.03 -2.32
CA MET A 136 1.54 17.05 -1.31
C MET A 136 2.96 17.61 -1.36
N ARG A 137 3.10 18.91 -1.05
CA ARG A 137 4.38 19.60 -1.09
C ARG A 137 4.64 20.31 0.22
#